data_f321bc94cbd29013232e938cdabad937
#
_entry.id   f321bc94cbd29013232e938cdabad937
#
_cell.length_a   1.000
_cell.length_b   1.000
_cell.length_c   1.000
_cell.angle_alpha   90.00
_cell.angle_beta   90.00
_cell.angle_gamma   90.00
#
_symmetry.space_group_name_H-M   'P 1'
#
loop_
_entity.id
_entity.type
_entity.pdbx_description
1 polymer ?
#
loop_
_entity_poly.entity_id
_entity_poly.type
_entity_poly.pdbx_seq_one_letter_code
_entity_poly.pdbx_strand_id
1 'polypeptide(L)'
;MKKTLLLAALFCSALVLTNCDLFGSKPDFFPMTVGSTWTYHGWMTFEQVDDQDTLFTSRTATEVRAMTTLTNGKEVAEFVNTDTTRTLVPFETTSVNVSSNYVRKDGDYVLAFDTKDDTEPDTMLALPLEQGRMWTMRSQADTSITALVLGQETVTVRAGEFKDCWKLEITISAGGLGQKTYWWYADGIGRVRNYVESTNSGIKTVLENELVSHDVK
;
A
#
# COMPACT_ATOMS: atom_id res chain seq x y z
N MET A 1 -79.61 27.05 -10.54
CA MET A 1 -78.34 27.42 -9.97
C MET A 1 -77.54 26.14 -9.69
N LYS A 2 -76.61 25.77 -10.57
CA LYS A 2 -75.83 24.52 -10.51
C LYS A 2 -74.48 24.83 -9.91
N LYS A 3 -74.18 24.23 -8.76
CA LYS A 3 -72.83 24.31 -8.14
C LYS A 3 -72.01 23.18 -8.71
N THR A 4 -70.98 23.57 -9.47
CA THR A 4 -69.97 22.66 -9.99
C THR A 4 -68.91 22.43 -8.92
N LEU A 5 -68.78 21.19 -8.45
CA LEU A 5 -67.73 20.76 -7.53
C LEU A 5 -66.49 20.42 -8.37
N LEU A 6 -65.39 21.16 -8.17
CA LEU A 6 -64.07 20.88 -8.74
C LEU A 6 -63.37 19.89 -7.81
N LEU A 7 -63.17 18.66 -8.29
CA LEU A 7 -62.35 17.66 -7.59
C LEU A 7 -60.89 17.90 -7.99
N ALA A 8 -60.08 18.44 -7.07
CA ALA A 8 -58.65 18.52 -7.23
C ALA A 8 -58.06 17.16 -6.87
N ALA A 9 -57.67 16.39 -7.88
CA ALA A 9 -56.86 15.17 -7.67
C ALA A 9 -55.44 15.56 -7.29
N LEU A 10 -55.11 15.39 -6.02
CA LEU A 10 -53.74 15.53 -5.51
C LEU A 10 -52.96 14.30 -5.97
N PHE A 11 -52.14 14.44 -7.02
CA PHE A 11 -51.18 13.43 -7.44
C PHE A 11 -50.00 13.49 -6.46
N CYS A 12 -50.08 12.65 -5.44
CA CYS A 12 -48.93 12.40 -4.55
C CYS A 12 -47.95 11.49 -5.29
N SER A 13 -47.08 12.07 -6.11
CA SER A 13 -45.91 11.35 -6.65
C SER A 13 -44.98 11.06 -5.49
N ALA A 14 -45.05 9.81 -5.01
CA ALA A 14 -44.00 9.26 -4.13
C ALA A 14 -42.67 9.25 -4.92
N LEU A 15 -41.85 10.25 -4.68
CA LEU A 15 -40.42 10.19 -5.02
C LEU A 15 -39.85 9.06 -4.19
N VAL A 16 -39.72 7.90 -4.78
CA VAL A 16 -38.83 6.86 -4.31
C VAL A 16 -37.44 7.45 -4.50
N LEU A 17 -36.89 8.05 -3.44
CA LEU A 17 -35.48 8.34 -3.33
C LEU A 17 -34.79 6.96 -3.28
N THR A 18 -34.50 6.40 -4.46
CA THR A 18 -33.42 5.45 -4.56
C THR A 18 -32.20 6.18 -4.04
N ASN A 19 -31.70 5.77 -2.88
CA ASN A 19 -30.36 6.12 -2.44
C ASN A 19 -29.38 5.60 -3.51
N CYS A 20 -29.24 6.34 -4.62
CA CYS A 20 -28.02 6.30 -5.37
C CYS A 20 -26.96 6.76 -4.36
N ASP A 21 -26.00 5.91 -4.07
CA ASP A 21 -24.74 6.28 -3.44
C ASP A 21 -24.09 7.38 -4.30
N LEU A 22 -24.52 8.62 -4.08
CA LEU A 22 -23.92 9.82 -4.67
C LEU A 22 -22.53 10.11 -4.02
N PHE A 23 -22.21 9.37 -2.97
CA PHE A 23 -20.90 9.34 -2.37
C PHE A 23 -20.29 8.00 -2.76
N GLY A 24 -19.45 8.00 -3.80
CA GLY A 24 -18.61 6.84 -4.13
C GLY A 24 -17.96 6.29 -2.85
N SER A 25 -17.82 4.98 -2.75
CA SER A 25 -17.13 4.36 -1.61
C SER A 25 -15.82 5.08 -1.37
N LYS A 26 -15.48 5.34 -0.10
CA LYS A 26 -14.18 5.94 0.23
C LYS A 26 -13.07 5.07 -0.38
N PRO A 27 -12.06 5.68 -1.02
CA PRO A 27 -10.95 4.93 -1.58
C PRO A 27 -10.28 4.05 -0.52
N ASP A 28 -9.97 2.81 -0.88
CA ASP A 28 -9.28 1.86 -0.02
C ASP A 28 -7.88 1.56 -0.54
N PHE A 29 -6.89 2.31 -0.09
CA PHE A 29 -5.49 2.13 -0.46
C PHE A 29 -4.78 1.04 0.35
N PHE A 30 -5.47 0.37 1.26
CA PHE A 30 -4.92 -0.72 2.06
C PHE A 30 -6.01 -1.77 2.39
N PRO A 31 -6.41 -2.59 1.41
CA PRO A 31 -7.42 -3.63 1.63
C PRO A 31 -6.98 -4.64 2.69
N MET A 32 -7.90 -5.01 3.61
CA MET A 32 -7.60 -5.90 4.74
C MET A 32 -8.63 -7.04 4.87
N THR A 33 -9.37 -7.33 3.81
CA THR A 33 -10.34 -8.43 3.82
C THR A 33 -9.61 -9.77 3.86
N VAL A 34 -9.98 -10.64 4.80
CA VAL A 34 -9.40 -11.99 4.96
C VAL A 34 -9.54 -12.79 3.66
N GLY A 35 -8.45 -13.43 3.26
CA GLY A 35 -8.33 -14.17 2.01
C GLY A 35 -7.86 -13.31 0.82
N SER A 36 -7.66 -12.00 0.99
CA SER A 36 -7.00 -11.18 -0.02
C SER A 36 -5.53 -11.56 -0.14
N THR A 37 -5.03 -11.61 -1.38
CA THR A 37 -3.65 -12.01 -1.68
C THR A 37 -3.00 -11.09 -2.71
N TRP A 38 -1.68 -10.93 -2.60
CA TRP A 38 -0.83 -10.22 -3.54
C TRP A 38 0.44 -10.99 -3.80
N THR A 39 0.93 -10.96 -5.03
CA THR A 39 2.25 -11.48 -5.38
C THR A 39 3.06 -10.37 -6.01
N TYR A 40 4.26 -10.16 -5.50
CA TYR A 40 5.23 -9.20 -6.01
C TYR A 40 6.43 -9.93 -6.59
N HIS A 41 7.06 -9.32 -7.57
CA HIS A 41 8.38 -9.69 -8.06
C HIS A 41 9.34 -8.52 -7.86
N GLY A 42 10.47 -8.81 -7.25
CA GLY A 42 11.51 -7.84 -6.99
C GLY A 42 12.83 -8.21 -7.67
N TRP A 43 13.64 -7.20 -7.93
CA TRP A 43 15.00 -7.38 -8.39
C TRP A 43 15.88 -6.22 -7.90
N MET A 44 17.16 -6.51 -7.75
CA MET A 44 18.18 -5.52 -7.51
C MET A 44 19.23 -5.62 -8.60
N THR A 45 19.55 -4.50 -9.21
CA THR A 45 20.61 -4.39 -10.25
C THR A 45 21.67 -3.40 -9.82
N PHE A 46 22.90 -3.65 -10.28
CA PHE A 46 23.97 -2.67 -10.30
C PHE A 46 24.20 -2.21 -11.74
N GLU A 47 24.35 -0.92 -11.94
CA GLU A 47 24.83 -0.35 -13.18
C GLU A 47 26.24 0.17 -12.95
N GLN A 48 27.25 -0.52 -13.50
CA GLN A 48 28.57 0.05 -13.74
C GLN A 48 28.61 0.56 -15.19
N VAL A 49 29.51 1.49 -15.47
CA VAL A 49 29.68 2.03 -16.83
C VAL A 49 29.87 0.87 -17.81
N ASP A 50 28.89 0.64 -18.66
CA ASP A 50 28.80 -0.38 -19.70
C ASP A 50 28.29 -1.80 -19.31
N ASP A 51 27.94 -2.09 -18.04
CA ASP A 51 27.38 -3.41 -17.67
C ASP A 51 26.31 -3.29 -16.58
N GLN A 52 25.21 -4.03 -16.74
CA GLN A 52 24.13 -4.09 -15.76
C GLN A 52 23.97 -5.52 -15.24
N ASP A 53 24.40 -5.76 -14.02
CA ASP A 53 24.29 -7.06 -13.37
C ASP A 53 23.08 -7.12 -12.43
N THR A 54 22.29 -8.18 -12.54
CA THR A 54 21.25 -8.51 -11.55
C THR A 54 21.86 -9.28 -10.39
N LEU A 55 21.80 -8.71 -9.18
CA LEU A 55 22.35 -9.34 -7.97
C LEU A 55 21.43 -10.38 -7.38
N PHE A 56 20.15 -10.03 -7.28
CA PHE A 56 19.14 -10.95 -6.81
C PHE A 56 17.79 -10.66 -7.43
N THR A 57 16.94 -11.69 -7.41
CA THR A 57 15.50 -11.57 -7.65
C THR A 57 14.75 -12.05 -6.43
N SER A 58 13.54 -11.53 -6.21
CA SER A 58 12.67 -11.97 -5.13
C SER A 58 11.25 -12.17 -5.63
N ARG A 59 10.53 -13.03 -4.92
CA ARG A 59 9.08 -13.16 -5.03
C ARG A 59 8.50 -13.10 -3.63
N THR A 60 7.63 -12.12 -3.40
CA THR A 60 6.90 -12.00 -2.14
C THR A 60 5.44 -12.36 -2.39
N ALA A 61 4.92 -13.34 -1.67
CA ALA A 61 3.50 -13.63 -1.60
C ALA A 61 2.97 -13.12 -0.26
N THR A 62 1.97 -12.26 -0.30
CA THR A 62 1.31 -11.67 0.88
C THR A 62 -0.13 -12.14 0.93
N GLU A 63 -0.62 -12.51 2.11
CA GLU A 63 -2.00 -12.95 2.37
C GLU A 63 -2.52 -12.26 3.64
N VAL A 64 -3.76 -11.78 3.60
CA VAL A 64 -4.53 -11.47 4.82
C VAL A 64 -5.09 -12.78 5.36
N ARG A 65 -4.42 -13.34 6.35
CA ARG A 65 -4.74 -14.69 6.85
C ARG A 65 -5.97 -14.72 7.74
N ALA A 66 -6.05 -13.78 8.68
CA ALA A 66 -7.11 -13.77 9.68
C ALA A 66 -7.27 -12.38 10.33
N MET A 67 -8.42 -12.15 10.93
CA MET A 67 -8.55 -11.15 11.99
C MET A 67 -8.09 -11.78 13.29
N THR A 68 -7.29 -11.06 14.08
CA THR A 68 -6.73 -11.51 15.36
C THR A 68 -6.67 -10.33 16.35
N THR A 69 -6.12 -10.57 17.52
CA THR A 69 -6.06 -9.56 18.58
C THR A 69 -4.62 -9.39 19.06
N LEU A 70 -4.16 -8.14 19.18
CA LEU A 70 -2.91 -7.83 19.87
C LEU A 70 -3.01 -8.13 21.36
N THR A 71 -1.89 -8.24 22.07
CA THR A 71 -1.83 -8.46 23.52
C THR A 71 -2.58 -7.39 24.30
N ASN A 72 -2.68 -6.17 23.79
CA ASN A 72 -3.43 -5.07 24.39
C ASN A 72 -4.95 -5.08 24.10
N GLY A 73 -5.47 -6.14 23.45
CA GLY A 73 -6.89 -6.32 23.16
C GLY A 73 -7.39 -5.65 21.88
N LYS A 74 -6.54 -4.96 21.11
CA LYS A 74 -6.93 -4.33 19.83
C LYS A 74 -7.04 -5.35 18.72
N GLU A 75 -8.13 -5.29 17.94
CA GLU A 75 -8.32 -6.13 16.76
C GLU A 75 -7.46 -5.64 15.59
N VAL A 76 -6.82 -6.58 14.89
CA VAL A 76 -5.91 -6.36 13.75
C VAL A 76 -6.07 -7.45 12.71
N ALA A 77 -5.74 -7.14 11.46
CA ALA A 77 -5.57 -8.14 10.41
C ALA A 77 -4.13 -8.69 10.45
N GLU A 78 -3.98 -10.01 10.41
CA GLU A 78 -2.70 -10.68 10.26
C GLU A 78 -2.35 -10.79 8.78
N PHE A 79 -1.27 -10.13 8.39
CA PHE A 79 -0.65 -10.26 7.07
C PHE A 79 0.50 -11.24 7.16
N VAL A 80 0.48 -12.26 6.32
CA VAL A 80 1.55 -13.24 6.22
C VAL A 80 2.27 -13.05 4.92
N ASN A 81 3.58 -12.88 5.01
CA ASN A 81 4.48 -12.70 3.86
C ASN A 81 5.36 -13.93 3.71
N THR A 82 5.41 -14.48 2.50
CA THR A 82 6.36 -15.53 2.12
C THR A 82 7.30 -14.94 1.08
N ASP A 83 8.54 -14.71 1.48
CA ASP A 83 9.59 -14.14 0.65
C ASP A 83 10.51 -15.24 0.15
N THR A 84 10.60 -15.39 -1.17
CA THR A 84 11.60 -16.27 -1.82
C THR A 84 12.62 -15.38 -2.50
N THR A 85 13.86 -15.42 -2.05
CA THR A 85 14.96 -14.62 -2.61
C THR A 85 15.95 -15.55 -3.29
N ARG A 86 16.28 -15.27 -4.54
CA ARG A 86 17.31 -15.92 -5.32
C ARG A 86 18.46 -14.95 -5.53
N THR A 87 19.57 -15.18 -4.84
CA THR A 87 20.81 -14.44 -5.02
C THR A 87 21.58 -15.06 -6.19
N LEU A 88 22.10 -14.22 -7.09
CA LEU A 88 22.75 -14.67 -8.32
C LEU A 88 24.28 -14.51 -8.26
N VAL A 89 24.78 -13.58 -7.44
CA VAL A 89 26.18 -13.21 -7.35
C VAL A 89 26.60 -13.19 -5.88
N PRO A 90 27.80 -13.72 -5.49
CA PRO A 90 28.79 -14.42 -6.31
C PRO A 90 28.45 -15.90 -6.60
N PHE A 91 27.50 -16.47 -5.85
CA PHE A 91 27.00 -17.83 -6.04
C PHE A 91 25.49 -17.84 -6.00
N GLU A 92 24.88 -18.66 -6.85
CA GLU A 92 23.44 -18.82 -6.85
C GLU A 92 22.99 -19.52 -5.58
N THR A 93 22.12 -18.84 -4.83
CA THR A 93 21.45 -19.40 -3.63
C THR A 93 19.99 -19.02 -3.62
N THR A 94 19.17 -19.86 -3.02
CA THR A 94 17.75 -19.56 -2.79
C THR A 94 17.42 -19.66 -1.31
N SER A 95 16.77 -18.67 -0.78
CA SER A 95 16.25 -18.66 0.59
C SER A 95 14.76 -18.39 0.59
N VAL A 96 14.06 -18.96 1.57
CA VAL A 96 12.64 -18.70 1.81
C VAL A 96 12.48 -18.23 3.25
N ASN A 97 11.81 -17.12 3.43
CA ASN A 97 11.46 -16.57 4.73
C ASN A 97 9.96 -16.38 4.84
N VAL A 98 9.37 -16.73 5.98
CA VAL A 98 7.96 -16.48 6.28
C VAL A 98 7.88 -15.57 7.49
N SER A 99 7.14 -14.48 7.36
CA SER A 99 6.94 -13.49 8.44
C SER A 99 5.47 -13.10 8.53
N SER A 100 5.07 -12.63 9.70
CA SER A 100 3.76 -12.03 9.92
C SER A 100 3.94 -10.62 10.44
N ASN A 101 3.05 -9.73 10.00
CA ASN A 101 2.85 -8.42 10.59
C ASN A 101 1.35 -8.18 10.79
N TYR A 102 1.02 -7.25 11.66
CA TYR A 102 -0.35 -7.00 12.11
C TYR A 102 -0.75 -5.58 11.73
N VAL A 103 -1.91 -5.42 11.11
CA VAL A 103 -2.34 -4.12 10.59
C VAL A 103 -3.75 -3.79 11.05
N ARG A 104 -4.01 -2.53 11.37
CA ARG A 104 -5.36 -2.01 11.61
C ARG A 104 -5.56 -0.64 10.97
N LYS A 105 -6.80 -0.34 10.63
CA LYS A 105 -7.24 1.02 10.34
C LYS A 105 -7.73 1.66 11.64
N ASP A 106 -7.24 2.86 11.97
CA ASP A 106 -7.61 3.62 13.15
C ASP A 106 -7.88 5.07 12.74
N GLY A 107 -9.16 5.41 12.56
CA GLY A 107 -9.54 6.68 11.94
C GLY A 107 -8.95 6.82 10.54
N ASP A 108 -8.16 7.87 10.35
CA ASP A 108 -7.50 8.18 9.07
C ASP A 108 -6.10 7.53 8.94
N TYR A 109 -5.73 6.61 9.83
CA TYR A 109 -4.41 5.99 9.82
C TYR A 109 -4.48 4.50 9.55
N VAL A 110 -3.52 4.00 8.77
CA VAL A 110 -3.19 2.58 8.66
C VAL A 110 -1.96 2.33 9.51
N LEU A 111 -2.13 1.56 10.56
CA LEU A 111 -1.11 1.28 11.57
C LEU A 111 -0.61 -0.14 11.43
N ALA A 112 0.72 -0.34 11.41
CA ALA A 112 1.36 -1.65 11.35
C ALA A 112 2.14 -1.93 12.64
N PHE A 113 2.10 -3.19 13.07
CA PHE A 113 2.78 -3.72 14.24
C PHE A 113 3.64 -4.91 13.78
N ASP A 114 4.90 -4.95 14.16
CA ASP A 114 5.80 -6.05 13.81
C ASP A 114 5.46 -7.34 14.59
N THR A 115 4.98 -7.19 15.84
CA THR A 115 4.56 -8.29 16.70
C THR A 115 3.23 -8.01 17.39
N LYS A 116 2.62 -9.04 18.01
CA LYS A 116 1.39 -8.85 18.81
C LYS A 116 1.60 -8.08 20.11
N ASP A 117 2.82 -7.98 20.57
CA ASP A 117 3.20 -7.29 21.82
C ASP A 117 3.57 -5.83 21.59
N ASP A 118 3.68 -5.39 20.32
CA ASP A 118 4.05 -4.02 20.01
C ASP A 118 3.01 -3.03 20.51
N THR A 119 3.50 -1.98 21.17
CA THR A 119 2.68 -0.89 21.70
C THR A 119 2.78 0.39 20.87
N GLU A 120 3.84 0.51 20.06
CA GLU A 120 4.14 1.68 19.22
C GLU A 120 4.13 1.28 17.75
N PRO A 121 2.98 1.41 17.06
CA PRO A 121 2.87 1.02 15.66
C PRO A 121 3.55 2.02 14.73
N ASP A 122 3.96 1.52 13.57
CA ASP A 122 4.30 2.35 12.44
C ASP A 122 3.04 2.90 11.76
N THR A 123 3.08 4.15 11.34
CA THR A 123 2.02 4.74 10.52
C THR A 123 2.31 4.49 9.04
N MET A 124 1.76 3.40 8.49
CA MET A 124 1.96 3.04 7.08
C MET A 124 1.34 4.04 6.12
N LEU A 125 0.09 4.46 6.38
CA LEU A 125 -0.60 5.49 5.60
C LEU A 125 -1.32 6.47 6.52
N ALA A 126 -1.37 7.75 6.10
CA ALA A 126 -2.23 8.79 6.65
C ALA A 126 -3.22 9.23 5.57
N LEU A 127 -4.50 8.96 5.77
CA LEU A 127 -5.59 9.18 4.81
C LEU A 127 -6.35 10.49 5.12
N PRO A 128 -6.99 11.13 4.14
CA PRO A 128 -6.92 10.81 2.72
C PRO A 128 -5.53 11.09 2.14
N LEU A 129 -5.14 10.40 1.06
CA LEU A 129 -3.93 10.74 0.32
C LEU A 129 -4.19 12.03 -0.48
N GLU A 130 -3.42 13.08 -0.19
CA GLU A 130 -3.53 14.39 -0.83
C GLU A 130 -2.12 14.89 -1.15
N GLN A 131 -1.93 15.49 -2.31
CA GLN A 131 -0.63 16.03 -2.70
C GLN A 131 -0.08 17.02 -1.67
N GLY A 132 1.17 16.82 -1.25
CA GLY A 132 1.85 17.61 -0.24
C GLY A 132 1.60 17.16 1.20
N ARG A 133 0.69 16.20 1.44
CA ARG A 133 0.51 15.63 2.78
C ARG A 133 1.74 14.85 3.20
N MET A 134 2.19 15.08 4.43
CA MET A 134 3.39 14.46 5.00
C MET A 134 3.11 13.93 6.40
N TRP A 135 3.74 12.79 6.75
CA TRP A 135 3.68 12.23 8.11
C TRP A 135 4.96 11.48 8.46
N THR A 136 5.18 11.28 9.76
CA THR A 136 6.22 10.38 10.27
C THR A 136 5.65 8.97 10.34
N MET A 137 6.27 8.03 9.62
CA MET A 137 5.91 6.62 9.67
C MET A 137 6.49 5.94 10.90
N ARG A 138 7.78 6.16 11.17
CA ARG A 138 8.53 5.63 12.33
C ARG A 138 9.51 6.67 12.82
N SER A 139 9.70 6.74 14.16
CA SER A 139 10.76 7.54 14.77
C SER A 139 11.33 6.77 15.96
N GLN A 140 12.57 6.33 15.87
CA GLN A 140 13.25 5.56 16.92
C GLN A 140 14.71 6.03 17.00
N ALA A 141 15.14 6.48 18.17
CA ALA A 141 16.52 6.94 18.43
C ALA A 141 17.09 7.78 17.28
N ASP A 142 18.03 7.20 16.51
CA ASP A 142 18.74 7.88 15.41
C ASP A 142 18.10 7.62 14.04
N THR A 143 16.93 6.96 13.98
CA THR A 143 16.26 6.62 12.73
C THR A 143 14.89 7.29 12.66
N SER A 144 14.63 8.00 11.56
CA SER A 144 13.33 8.57 11.23
C SER A 144 12.92 8.15 9.82
N ILE A 145 11.66 7.73 9.67
CA ILE A 145 11.05 7.41 8.37
C ILE A 145 9.88 8.36 8.19
N THR A 146 9.92 9.12 7.11
CA THR A 146 8.85 10.06 6.76
C THR A 146 8.27 9.75 5.38
N ALA A 147 6.99 10.00 5.19
CA ALA A 147 6.31 9.89 3.92
C ALA A 147 5.79 11.25 3.45
N LEU A 148 5.90 11.50 2.15
CA LEU A 148 5.36 12.67 1.46
C LEU A 148 4.57 12.21 0.24
N VAL A 149 3.33 12.66 0.10
CA VAL A 149 2.50 12.41 -1.09
C VAL A 149 2.91 13.35 -2.22
N LEU A 150 3.41 12.81 -3.33
CA LEU A 150 3.87 13.61 -4.47
C LEU A 150 2.74 13.95 -5.44
N GLY A 151 1.74 13.07 -5.61
CA GLY A 151 0.64 13.24 -6.56
C GLY A 151 0.17 11.91 -7.12
N GLN A 152 -0.61 11.97 -8.19
CA GLN A 152 -1.14 10.79 -8.87
C GLN A 152 -0.49 10.61 -10.24
N GLU A 153 -0.28 9.35 -10.64
CA GLU A 153 0.18 8.99 -11.98
C GLU A 153 -0.32 7.59 -12.38
N THR A 154 -0.33 7.30 -13.66
CA THR A 154 -0.61 5.95 -14.16
C THR A 154 0.64 5.10 -14.04
N VAL A 155 0.48 3.88 -13.50
CA VAL A 155 1.58 2.92 -13.27
C VAL A 155 1.29 1.64 -14.03
N THR A 156 2.24 1.21 -14.85
CA THR A 156 2.20 -0.10 -15.53
C THR A 156 3.17 -1.04 -14.85
N VAL A 157 2.69 -2.19 -14.40
CA VAL A 157 3.46 -3.29 -13.80
C VAL A 157 3.01 -4.61 -14.43
N ARG A 158 3.60 -5.75 -14.05
CA ARG A 158 3.22 -7.06 -14.61
C ARG A 158 1.76 -7.44 -14.37
N ALA A 159 1.15 -6.98 -13.28
CA ALA A 159 -0.27 -7.19 -13.00
C ALA A 159 -1.22 -6.39 -13.91
N GLY A 160 -0.72 -5.39 -14.65
CA GLY A 160 -1.51 -4.53 -15.53
C GLY A 160 -1.21 -3.05 -15.39
N GLU A 161 -2.10 -2.23 -15.95
CA GLU A 161 -2.07 -0.78 -15.85
C GLU A 161 -3.03 -0.31 -14.76
N PHE A 162 -2.54 0.51 -13.83
CA PHE A 162 -3.30 1.12 -12.75
C PHE A 162 -3.28 2.65 -12.92
N LYS A 163 -4.46 3.24 -13.05
CA LYS A 163 -4.64 4.69 -13.19
C LYS A 163 -4.75 5.34 -11.82
N ASP A 164 -4.43 6.64 -11.77
CA ASP A 164 -4.60 7.47 -10.58
C ASP A 164 -3.94 6.89 -9.30
N CYS A 165 -2.80 6.19 -9.49
CA CYS A 165 -2.01 5.69 -8.38
C CYS A 165 -1.37 6.84 -7.62
N TRP A 166 -1.55 6.89 -6.31
CA TRP A 166 -0.84 7.83 -5.45
C TRP A 166 0.63 7.43 -5.29
N LYS A 167 1.52 8.34 -5.68
CA LYS A 167 2.96 8.21 -5.49
C LYS A 167 3.38 8.86 -4.18
N LEU A 168 4.06 8.10 -3.35
CA LEU A 168 4.65 8.54 -2.10
C LEU A 168 6.16 8.50 -2.19
N GLU A 169 6.82 9.56 -1.72
CA GLU A 169 8.26 9.55 -1.40
C GLU A 169 8.42 9.19 0.07
N ILE A 170 9.14 8.12 0.33
CA ILE A 170 9.50 7.68 1.67
C ILE A 170 10.98 8.03 1.88
N THR A 171 11.26 8.86 2.87
CA THR A 171 12.64 9.23 3.24
C THR A 171 13.02 8.51 4.52
N ILE A 172 14.08 7.72 4.46
CA ILE A 172 14.69 7.04 5.60
C ILE A 172 15.93 7.82 5.97
N SER A 173 16.00 8.33 7.19
CA SER A 173 17.14 9.04 7.75
C SER A 173 17.70 8.24 8.92
N ALA A 174 18.95 7.81 8.84
CA ALA A 174 19.62 7.04 9.89
C ALA A 174 21.09 7.47 9.98
N GLY A 175 21.54 7.88 11.18
CA GLY A 175 22.96 8.25 11.41
C GLY A 175 23.48 9.37 10.49
N GLY A 176 22.60 10.29 10.05
CA GLY A 176 22.96 11.40 9.14
C GLY A 176 22.94 11.02 7.65
N LEU A 177 22.65 9.77 7.30
CA LEU A 177 22.44 9.33 5.93
C LEU A 177 20.94 9.34 5.59
N GLY A 178 20.60 9.79 4.37
CA GLY A 178 19.24 9.82 3.87
C GLY A 178 19.10 8.93 2.63
N GLN A 179 18.08 8.08 2.62
CA GLN A 179 17.71 7.29 1.44
C GLN A 179 16.27 7.56 1.09
N LYS A 180 15.97 7.68 -0.20
CA LYS A 180 14.61 7.84 -0.72
C LYS A 180 14.15 6.57 -1.41
N THR A 181 12.87 6.21 -1.19
CA THR A 181 12.16 5.16 -1.91
C THR A 181 10.81 5.71 -2.34
N TYR A 182 10.27 5.18 -3.43
CA TYR A 182 8.98 5.60 -3.96
C TYR A 182 8.02 4.44 -3.94
N TRP A 183 6.81 4.69 -3.43
CA TRP A 183 5.73 3.70 -3.35
C TRP A 183 4.52 4.20 -4.11
N TRP A 184 3.83 3.30 -4.80
CA TRP A 184 2.60 3.62 -5.54
C TRP A 184 1.46 2.78 -5.01
N TYR A 185 0.36 3.46 -4.71
CA TYR A 185 -0.85 2.85 -4.19
C TYR A 185 -2.01 3.07 -5.15
N ALA A 186 -2.72 1.99 -5.51
CA ALA A 186 -3.94 2.00 -6.29
C ALA A 186 -5.16 1.76 -5.39
N ASP A 187 -6.26 2.45 -5.68
CA ASP A 187 -7.52 2.28 -4.96
C ASP A 187 -8.07 0.86 -5.13
N GLY A 188 -8.55 0.27 -4.03
CA GLY A 188 -9.08 -1.10 -3.97
C GLY A 188 -8.02 -2.20 -4.11
N ILE A 189 -6.75 -1.86 -4.38
CA ILE A 189 -5.67 -2.83 -4.63
C ILE A 189 -4.59 -2.77 -3.55
N GLY A 190 -4.22 -1.56 -3.11
CA GLY A 190 -3.07 -1.35 -2.24
C GLY A 190 -1.81 -0.98 -3.00
N ARG A 191 -0.65 -1.36 -2.48
CA ARG A 191 0.64 -1.03 -3.10
C ARG A 191 0.87 -1.83 -4.38
N VAL A 192 1.16 -1.15 -5.50
CA VAL A 192 1.40 -1.78 -6.82
C VAL A 192 2.86 -1.78 -7.23
N ARG A 193 3.66 -0.83 -6.70
CA ARG A 193 5.08 -0.70 -7.03
C ARG A 193 5.86 -0.10 -5.87
N ASN A 194 7.13 -0.49 -5.75
CA ASN A 194 8.14 0.12 -4.89
C ASN A 194 9.43 0.26 -5.71
N TYR A 195 10.11 1.41 -5.58
CA TYR A 195 11.32 1.72 -6.33
C TYR A 195 12.31 2.48 -5.44
N VAL A 196 13.55 2.00 -5.42
CA VAL A 196 14.68 2.65 -4.75
C VAL A 196 15.79 2.79 -5.76
N GLU A 197 16.37 3.97 -5.83
CA GLU A 197 17.58 4.23 -6.58
C GLU A 197 18.61 4.90 -5.66
N SER A 198 19.82 4.43 -5.72
CA SER A 198 20.93 5.06 -5.01
C SER A 198 22.18 5.02 -5.89
N THR A 199 23.01 6.06 -5.77
CA THR A 199 24.32 6.11 -6.44
C THR A 199 25.39 6.31 -5.38
N ASN A 200 26.33 5.38 -5.31
CA ASN A 200 27.46 5.45 -4.41
C ASN A 200 28.75 5.18 -5.17
N SER A 201 29.73 6.09 -5.07
CA SER A 201 31.03 5.98 -5.73
C SER A 201 30.95 5.69 -7.25
N GLY A 202 29.93 6.26 -7.93
CA GLY A 202 29.71 6.07 -9.37
C GLY A 202 28.98 4.77 -9.74
N ILE A 203 28.63 3.94 -8.76
CA ILE A 203 27.82 2.73 -8.97
C ILE A 203 26.36 3.07 -8.67
N LYS A 204 25.49 2.93 -9.65
CA LYS A 204 24.05 3.07 -9.49
C LYS A 204 23.46 1.72 -9.10
N THR A 205 22.70 1.71 -8.02
CA THR A 205 21.94 0.55 -7.54
C THR A 205 20.46 0.85 -7.68
N VAL A 206 19.72 -0.05 -8.30
CA VAL A 206 18.25 0.01 -8.41
C VAL A 206 17.68 -1.23 -7.73
N LEU A 207 16.73 -1.00 -6.82
CA LEU A 207 15.88 -2.04 -6.24
C LEU A 207 14.44 -1.72 -6.61
N GLU A 208 13.76 -2.66 -7.22
CA GLU A 208 12.37 -2.52 -7.63
C GLU A 208 11.56 -3.73 -7.21
N ASN A 209 10.33 -3.49 -6.78
CA ASN A 209 9.30 -4.50 -6.57
C ASN A 209 8.03 -4.06 -7.27
N GLU A 210 7.45 -4.94 -8.08
CA GLU A 210 6.20 -4.70 -8.78
C GLU A 210 5.17 -5.79 -8.50
N LEU A 211 3.91 -5.39 -8.51
CA LEU A 211 2.79 -6.31 -8.39
C LEU A 211 2.70 -7.19 -9.65
N VAL A 212 2.62 -8.51 -9.45
CA VAL A 212 2.48 -9.51 -10.52
C VAL A 212 1.05 -10.02 -10.61
N SER A 213 0.41 -10.21 -9.46
CA SER A 213 -0.98 -10.65 -9.37
C SER A 213 -1.59 -10.28 -8.03
N HIS A 214 -2.90 -10.15 -8.00
CA HIS A 214 -3.68 -9.92 -6.78
C HIS A 214 -5.04 -10.61 -6.88
N ASP A 215 -5.63 -10.91 -5.73
CA ASP A 215 -7.02 -11.33 -5.56
C ASP A 215 -7.54 -10.66 -4.28
N VAL A 216 -8.08 -9.47 -4.44
CA VAL A 216 -8.65 -8.66 -3.35
C VAL A 216 -10.12 -9.02 -3.21
N LYS A 217 -10.55 -9.39 -1.99
CA LYS A 217 -11.91 -9.84 -1.66
C LYS A 217 -12.83 -8.67 -1.28
#